data_9b8342cbdb02296928f2e02327944f17
#
_entry.id   9b8342cbdb02296928f2e02327944f17
#
_cell.length_a   1.000
_cell.length_b   1.000
_cell.length_c   1.000
_cell.angle_alpha   90.00
_cell.angle_beta   90.00
_cell.angle_gamma   90.00
#
_symmetry.space_group_name_H-M   'P 1'
#
loop_
_entity.id
_entity.type
_entity.pdbx_description
1 polymer ?
#
loop_
_entity_poly.entity_id
_entity_poly.type
_entity_poly.pdbx_seq_one_letter_code
_entity_poly.pdbx_strand_id
1 'polypeptide(L)'
;AYGIYWDTNDLDSYLSLFTDDAVGESYNDKGEKITVRIKDKRKMLKSMERMDYFESNGIQRRHMMCNTLILELSESFAHLKQYTILLTTNKNSKVEIVTPIFYDFKLKKTEGIWKISYRLINLDAPLDLKLMP
;
A
#
# COMPACT_ATOMS: atom_id res chain seq x y z
N ALA A 1 -6.04 5.61 7.50
CA ALA A 1 -5.09 4.74 8.22
C ALA A 1 -4.05 4.12 7.27
N TYR A 2 -4.48 3.43 6.20
CA TYR A 2 -3.58 2.69 5.27
C TYR A 2 -2.38 3.52 4.80
N GLY A 3 -2.61 4.63 4.14
CA GLY A 3 -1.54 5.50 3.64
C GLY A 3 -0.73 6.13 4.76
N ILE A 4 -1.39 6.57 5.83
CA ILE A 4 -0.72 7.25 6.96
C ILE A 4 0.27 6.33 7.65
N TYR A 5 -0.11 5.11 8.00
CA TYR A 5 0.80 4.18 8.69
C TYR A 5 2.00 3.80 7.82
N TRP A 6 1.76 3.60 6.51
CA TRP A 6 2.86 3.36 5.57
C TRP A 6 3.79 4.57 5.44
N ASP A 7 3.24 5.77 5.32
CA ASP A 7 3.99 7.01 5.14
C ASP A 7 4.79 7.43 6.38
N THR A 8 4.36 6.99 7.57
CA THR A 8 5.03 7.27 8.84
C THR A 8 5.94 6.13 9.32
N ASN A 9 6.17 5.12 8.47
CA ASN A 9 6.99 3.95 8.78
C ASN A 9 6.49 3.13 9.99
N ASP A 10 5.21 3.18 10.27
CA ASP A 10 4.56 2.40 11.33
C ASP A 10 4.08 1.05 10.78
N LEU A 11 5.02 0.12 10.62
CA LEU A 11 4.75 -1.18 10.03
C LEU A 11 3.77 -2.01 10.86
N ASP A 12 3.86 -1.96 12.18
CA ASP A 12 2.98 -2.75 13.06
C ASP A 12 1.52 -2.30 12.92
N SER A 13 1.26 -1.00 12.99
CA SER A 13 -0.08 -0.44 12.76
C SER A 13 -0.57 -0.71 11.34
N TYR A 14 0.31 -0.60 10.34
CA TYR A 14 -0.01 -0.92 8.96
C TYR A 14 -0.45 -2.39 8.81
N LEU A 15 0.32 -3.34 9.36
CA LEU A 15 -0.01 -4.77 9.30
C LEU A 15 -1.29 -5.10 10.06
N SER A 16 -1.61 -4.37 11.12
CA SER A 16 -2.84 -4.56 11.90
C SER A 16 -4.12 -4.31 11.08
N LEU A 17 -4.02 -3.57 9.97
CA LEU A 17 -5.14 -3.31 9.06
C LEU A 17 -5.55 -4.53 8.23
N PHE A 18 -4.71 -5.56 8.19
CA PHE A 18 -4.91 -6.73 7.34
C PHE A 18 -5.34 -7.96 8.14
N THR A 19 -6.11 -8.84 7.50
CA THR A 19 -6.35 -10.19 8.03
C THR A 19 -5.05 -11.00 8.03
N ASP A 20 -4.97 -12.05 8.83
CA ASP A 20 -3.75 -12.87 8.93
C ASP A 20 -3.42 -13.60 7.62
N ASP A 21 -4.43 -13.92 6.83
CA ASP A 21 -4.32 -14.58 5.53
C ASP A 21 -4.39 -13.61 4.34
N ALA A 22 -4.29 -12.30 4.60
CA ALA A 22 -4.42 -11.28 3.56
C ALA A 22 -3.45 -11.48 2.40
N VAL A 23 -3.97 -11.29 1.19
CA VAL A 23 -3.25 -11.42 -0.07
C VAL A 23 -3.06 -10.05 -0.72
N GLY A 24 -1.84 -9.78 -1.18
CA GLY A 24 -1.51 -8.64 -2.00
C GLY A 24 -1.15 -9.06 -3.43
N GLU A 25 -1.65 -8.32 -4.40
CA GLU A 25 -1.32 -8.50 -5.81
C GLU A 25 -0.76 -7.21 -6.40
N SER A 26 0.16 -7.36 -7.34
CA SER A 26 0.75 -6.27 -8.12
C SER A 26 1.17 -6.81 -9.49
N TYR A 27 1.66 -5.93 -10.35
CA TYR A 27 2.20 -6.32 -11.65
C TYR A 27 3.71 -6.05 -11.69
N ASN A 28 4.46 -6.95 -12.34
CA ASN A 28 5.88 -6.75 -12.60
C ASN A 28 6.11 -5.97 -13.90
N ASP A 29 7.38 -5.72 -14.25
CA ASP A 29 7.76 -4.97 -15.46
C ASP A 29 7.30 -5.62 -16.77
N LYS A 30 6.99 -6.92 -16.73
CA LYS A 30 6.47 -7.69 -17.88
C LYS A 30 4.95 -7.70 -17.95
N GLY A 31 4.27 -7.02 -17.03
CA GLY A 31 2.81 -7.02 -16.90
C GLY A 31 2.23 -8.30 -16.30
N GLU A 32 3.06 -9.17 -15.74
CA GLU A 32 2.63 -10.39 -15.07
C GLU A 32 2.17 -10.10 -13.65
N LYS A 33 1.05 -10.69 -13.25
CA LYS A 33 0.52 -10.53 -11.89
C LYS A 33 1.37 -11.32 -10.89
N ILE A 34 1.79 -10.63 -9.83
CA ILE A 34 2.50 -11.21 -8.71
C ILE A 34 1.58 -11.23 -7.50
N THR A 35 1.47 -12.39 -6.84
CA THR A 35 0.66 -12.60 -5.65
C THR A 35 1.56 -12.93 -4.46
N VAL A 36 1.33 -12.24 -3.35
CA VAL A 36 2.08 -12.47 -2.10
C VAL A 36 1.14 -12.48 -0.89
N ARG A 37 1.49 -13.18 0.17
CA ARG A 37 0.85 -13.00 1.47
C ARG A 37 1.44 -11.77 2.15
N ILE A 38 0.58 -10.86 2.59
CA ILE A 38 1.00 -9.57 3.19
C ILE A 38 1.81 -9.81 4.48
N LYS A 39 1.39 -10.74 5.32
CA LYS A 39 2.05 -11.07 6.59
C LYS A 39 3.07 -12.21 6.49
N ASP A 40 3.51 -12.55 5.28
CA ASP A 40 4.65 -13.44 5.09
C ASP A 40 5.94 -12.79 5.60
N LYS A 41 6.77 -13.56 6.31
CA LYS A 41 8.00 -13.07 6.93
C LYS A 41 8.94 -12.36 5.94
N ARG A 42 9.11 -12.95 4.74
CA ARG A 42 9.97 -12.35 3.70
C ARG A 42 9.40 -11.01 3.23
N LYS A 43 8.08 -10.94 3.06
CA LYS A 43 7.41 -9.71 2.66
C LYS A 43 7.52 -8.62 3.72
N MET A 44 7.35 -8.97 4.99
CA MET A 44 7.51 -8.03 6.11
C MET A 44 8.93 -7.48 6.19
N LEU A 45 9.96 -8.34 6.04
CA LEU A 45 11.36 -7.88 6.01
C LEU A 45 11.62 -6.89 4.88
N LYS A 46 11.14 -7.16 3.66
CA LYS A 46 11.25 -6.22 2.54
C LYS A 46 10.52 -4.90 2.81
N SER A 47 9.40 -4.94 3.52
CA SER A 47 8.68 -3.72 3.90
C SER A 47 9.48 -2.88 4.90
N MET A 48 10.12 -3.53 5.88
CA MET A 48 11.03 -2.86 6.83
C MET A 48 12.22 -2.22 6.11
N GLU A 49 12.90 -2.97 5.25
CA GLU A 49 14.03 -2.46 4.46
C GLU A 49 13.65 -1.23 3.64
N ARG A 50 12.45 -1.24 3.07
CA ARG A 50 11.94 -0.11 2.28
C ARG A 50 11.65 1.11 3.16
N MET A 51 11.06 0.92 4.33
CA MET A 51 10.81 1.99 5.29
C MET A 51 12.13 2.60 5.78
N ASP A 52 13.10 1.76 6.15
CA ASP A 52 14.45 2.19 6.58
C ASP A 52 15.16 2.99 5.48
N TYR A 53 15.03 2.57 4.23
CA TYR A 53 15.60 3.30 3.09
C TYR A 53 15.05 4.73 2.99
N PHE A 54 13.74 4.90 3.06
CA PHE A 54 13.11 6.23 2.98
C PHE A 54 13.51 7.11 4.16
N GLU A 55 13.51 6.57 5.36
CA GLU A 55 13.90 7.28 6.57
C GLU A 55 15.37 7.72 6.50
N SER A 56 16.27 6.79 6.17
CA SER A 56 17.72 7.05 6.08
C SER A 56 18.08 8.08 5.00
N ASN A 57 17.28 8.18 3.96
CA ASN A 57 17.49 9.15 2.87
C ASN A 57 16.70 10.46 3.05
N GLY A 58 15.97 10.62 4.15
CA GLY A 58 15.18 11.82 4.42
C GLY A 58 14.06 12.04 3.42
N ILE A 59 13.46 10.96 2.93
CA ILE A 59 12.36 11.01 1.96
C ILE A 59 11.04 10.79 2.67
N GLN A 60 10.16 11.80 2.66
CA GLN A 60 8.81 11.70 3.16
C GLN A 60 7.86 11.33 2.03
N ARG A 61 7.13 10.23 2.19
CA ARG A 61 6.05 9.82 1.29
C ARG A 61 4.72 10.41 1.75
N ARG A 62 3.81 10.62 0.80
CA ARG A 62 2.41 10.95 1.06
C ARG A 62 1.52 10.22 0.06
N HIS A 63 0.66 9.35 0.56
CA HIS A 63 -0.40 8.71 -0.22
C HIS A 63 -1.65 9.58 -0.14
N MET A 64 -1.93 10.31 -1.21
CA MET A 64 -3.16 11.11 -1.34
C MET A 64 -4.28 10.21 -1.85
N MET A 65 -4.97 9.54 -0.93
CA MET A 65 -6.03 8.58 -1.24
C MET A 65 -7.34 9.32 -1.52
N CYS A 66 -7.91 9.08 -2.70
CA CYS A 66 -9.09 9.81 -3.18
C CYS A 66 -9.98 8.92 -4.07
N ASN A 67 -11.13 9.45 -4.47
CA ASN A 67 -12.04 8.82 -5.44
C ASN A 67 -12.43 7.39 -5.07
N THR A 68 -12.83 7.16 -3.84
CA THR A 68 -13.29 5.84 -3.38
C THR A 68 -14.62 5.48 -4.01
N LEU A 69 -14.67 4.32 -4.68
CA LEU A 69 -15.88 3.72 -5.21
C LEU A 69 -16.19 2.42 -4.47
N ILE A 70 -17.30 2.38 -3.74
CA ILE A 70 -17.76 1.17 -3.06
C ILE A 70 -18.60 0.37 -4.06
N LEU A 71 -18.14 -0.84 -4.41
CA LEU A 71 -18.81 -1.74 -5.34
C LEU A 71 -19.78 -2.68 -4.61
N GLU A 72 -19.44 -3.07 -3.39
CA GLU A 72 -20.25 -3.96 -2.56
C GLU A 72 -20.04 -3.63 -1.09
N LEU A 73 -21.10 -3.62 -0.33
CA LEU A 73 -21.07 -3.42 1.11
C LEU A 73 -22.16 -4.26 1.78
N SER A 74 -21.76 -5.09 2.72
CA SER A 74 -22.63 -5.85 3.61
C SER A 74 -22.21 -5.65 5.06
N GLU A 75 -22.85 -6.35 6.00
CA GLU A 75 -22.47 -6.27 7.42
C GLU A 75 -21.05 -6.79 7.70
N SER A 76 -20.54 -7.71 6.86
CA SER A 76 -19.27 -8.40 7.08
C SER A 76 -18.27 -8.32 5.94
N PHE A 77 -18.64 -7.75 4.82
CA PHE A 77 -17.80 -7.69 3.61
C PHE A 77 -17.92 -6.34 2.89
N ALA A 78 -16.82 -5.86 2.37
CA ALA A 78 -16.78 -4.69 1.48
C ALA A 78 -15.81 -4.92 0.33
N HIS A 79 -16.16 -4.41 -0.86
CA HIS A 79 -15.30 -4.37 -2.03
C HIS A 79 -15.29 -2.94 -2.55
N LEU A 80 -14.12 -2.35 -2.67
CA LEU A 80 -13.98 -0.97 -3.12
C LEU A 80 -12.76 -0.80 -4.03
N LYS A 81 -12.84 0.22 -4.88
CA LYS A 81 -11.75 0.70 -5.71
C LYS A 81 -11.39 2.12 -5.31
N GLN A 82 -10.11 2.47 -5.45
CA GLN A 82 -9.63 3.77 -5.01
C GLN A 82 -8.47 4.25 -5.86
N TYR A 83 -8.48 5.53 -6.21
CA TYR A 83 -7.31 6.20 -6.78
C TYR A 83 -6.44 6.78 -5.67
N THR A 84 -5.16 6.83 -5.93
CA THR A 84 -4.17 7.41 -5.02
C THR A 84 -3.11 8.11 -5.85
N ILE A 85 -2.64 9.25 -5.38
CA ILE A 85 -1.47 9.93 -5.92
C ILE A 85 -0.35 9.78 -4.89
N LEU A 86 0.75 9.15 -5.28
CA LEU A 86 1.94 9.06 -4.44
C LEU A 86 2.84 10.26 -4.68
N LEU A 87 3.09 11.00 -3.61
CA LEU A 87 4.03 12.12 -3.57
C LEU A 87 5.23 11.76 -2.71
N THR A 88 6.39 12.33 -3.03
CA THR A 88 7.56 12.32 -2.16
C THR A 88 8.07 13.73 -1.95
N THR A 89 8.62 13.99 -0.77
CA THR A 89 9.38 15.20 -0.46
C THR A 89 10.76 14.77 0.02
N ASN A 90 11.81 15.27 -0.61
CA ASN A 90 13.18 14.95 -0.20
C ASN A 90 13.71 15.93 0.87
N LYS A 91 14.91 15.66 1.38
CA LYS A 91 15.57 16.50 2.39
C LYS A 91 15.85 17.94 1.96
N ASN A 92 15.81 18.25 0.66
CA ASN A 92 15.97 19.60 0.10
C ASN A 92 14.62 20.26 -0.16
N SER A 93 13.53 19.73 0.42
CA SER A 93 12.16 20.24 0.26
C SER A 93 11.62 20.18 -1.18
N LYS A 94 12.24 19.34 -2.04
CA LYS A 94 11.73 19.11 -3.38
C LYS A 94 10.58 18.11 -3.32
N VAL A 95 9.43 18.52 -3.83
CA VAL A 95 8.22 17.68 -3.93
C VAL A 95 8.14 17.12 -5.35
N GLU A 96 7.85 15.82 -5.45
CA GLU A 96 7.66 15.13 -6.73
C GLU A 96 6.40 14.26 -6.70
N ILE A 97 5.69 14.22 -7.81
CA ILE A 97 4.66 13.21 -8.07
C ILE A 97 5.41 11.97 -8.55
N VAL A 98 5.28 10.87 -7.79
CA VAL A 98 5.94 9.61 -8.15
C VAL A 98 5.11 8.86 -9.19
N THR A 99 3.86 8.56 -8.86
CA THR A 99 2.92 7.88 -9.78
C THR A 99 1.50 7.96 -9.24
N PRO A 100 0.49 8.01 -10.13
CA PRO A 100 -0.86 7.61 -9.74
C PRO A 100 -0.93 6.10 -9.47
N ILE A 101 -1.78 5.71 -8.55
CA ILE A 101 -1.99 4.31 -8.16
C ILE A 101 -3.47 4.00 -8.19
N PHE A 102 -3.81 2.85 -8.74
CA PHE A 102 -5.11 2.24 -8.62
C PHE A 102 -5.07 1.12 -7.59
N TYR A 103 -5.96 1.19 -6.61
CA TYR A 103 -6.16 0.13 -5.63
C TYR A 103 -7.49 -0.58 -5.85
N ASP A 104 -7.48 -1.89 -5.64
CA ASP A 104 -8.67 -2.71 -5.46
C ASP A 104 -8.56 -3.37 -4.08
N PHE A 105 -9.52 -3.10 -3.20
CA PHE A 105 -9.53 -3.61 -1.83
C PHE A 105 -10.77 -4.46 -1.58
N LYS A 106 -10.54 -5.61 -0.93
CA LYS A 106 -11.62 -6.37 -0.29
C LYS A 106 -11.37 -6.39 1.22
N LEU A 107 -12.41 -6.11 1.97
CA LEU A 107 -12.38 -6.05 3.43
C LEU A 107 -13.36 -7.05 4.02
N LYS A 108 -12.97 -7.59 5.18
CA LYS A 108 -13.81 -8.45 6.01
C LYS A 108 -13.95 -7.83 7.39
N LYS A 109 -15.14 -7.90 7.96
CA LYS A 109 -15.39 -7.49 9.34
C LYS A 109 -15.21 -8.72 10.25
N THR A 110 -14.22 -8.64 11.13
CA THR A 110 -13.89 -9.70 12.08
C THR A 110 -13.97 -9.12 13.49
N GLU A 111 -14.79 -9.72 14.34
CA GLU A 111 -14.99 -9.25 15.72
C GLU A 111 -15.34 -7.73 15.80
N GLY A 112 -16.18 -7.29 14.90
CA GLY A 112 -16.61 -5.87 14.83
C GLY A 112 -15.60 -4.92 14.19
N ILE A 113 -14.45 -5.40 13.70
CA ILE A 113 -13.38 -4.59 13.11
C ILE A 113 -13.21 -4.93 11.63
N TRP A 114 -13.21 -3.90 10.79
CA TRP A 114 -12.90 -4.04 9.36
C TRP A 114 -11.41 -4.26 9.15
N LYS A 115 -11.05 -5.32 8.41
CA LYS A 115 -9.67 -5.62 8.00
C LYS A 115 -9.60 -5.91 6.52
N ILE A 116 -8.49 -5.53 5.90
CA ILE A 116 -8.21 -5.78 4.49
C ILE A 116 -7.83 -7.25 4.32
N SER A 117 -8.59 -7.98 3.52
CA SER A 117 -8.30 -9.39 3.17
C SER A 117 -7.61 -9.53 1.82
N TYR A 118 -7.77 -8.53 0.95
CA TYR A 118 -7.18 -8.50 -0.38
C TYR A 118 -6.86 -7.07 -0.78
N ARG A 119 -5.71 -6.89 -1.44
CA ARG A 119 -5.30 -5.61 -2.01
C ARG A 119 -4.57 -5.84 -3.32
N LEU A 120 -5.08 -5.25 -4.40
CA LEU A 120 -4.33 -5.06 -5.63
C LEU A 120 -3.74 -3.65 -5.64
N ILE A 121 -2.45 -3.54 -6.00
CA ILE A 121 -1.80 -2.28 -6.34
C ILE A 121 -1.47 -2.30 -7.83
N ASN A 122 -1.98 -1.32 -8.56
CA ASN A 122 -1.63 -1.11 -9.96
C ASN A 122 -1.08 0.31 -10.13
N LEU A 123 0.20 0.42 -10.46
CA LEU A 123 0.88 1.69 -10.68
C LEU A 123 0.73 2.10 -12.14
N ASP A 124 0.37 3.34 -12.40
CA ASP A 124 0.27 3.87 -13.77
C ASP A 124 1.64 3.99 -14.43
N ALA A 125 2.67 4.30 -13.63
CA ALA A 125 4.06 4.30 -14.07
C ALA A 125 4.89 3.39 -13.16
N PRO A 126 5.85 2.62 -13.72
CA PRO A 126 6.75 1.82 -12.89
C PRO A 126 7.52 2.72 -11.93
N LEU A 127 7.68 2.26 -10.70
CA LEU A 127 8.55 2.94 -9.74
C LEU A 127 9.99 2.83 -10.22
N ASP A 128 10.73 3.94 -10.15
CA ASP A 128 12.17 3.89 -10.42
C ASP A 128 12.84 3.03 -9.32
N LEU A 129 13.21 1.78 -9.70
CA LEU A 129 13.83 0.82 -8.80
C LEU A 129 15.20 1.29 -8.27
N LYS A 130 15.78 2.34 -8.86
CA LYS A 130 16.97 3.00 -8.30
C LYS A 130 16.65 3.78 -7.02
N LEU A 131 15.39 4.09 -6.79
CA LEU A 131 14.89 4.77 -5.59
C LEU A 131 14.29 3.79 -4.56
N MET A 132 14.24 2.50 -4.89
CA MET A 132 13.72 1.46 -4.00
C MET A 132 14.59 0.21 -4.11
N PRO A 133 15.29 -0.14 -3.04
CA PRO A 133 16.03 -1.40 -2.99
C PRO A 133 15.09 -2.62 -3.07
#